data_754744eddfaba0e67c9540f8394292ca
#
_entry.id   754744eddfaba0e67c9540f8394292ca
#
_cell.length_a   1.000
_cell.length_b   1.000
_cell.length_c   1.000
_cell.angle_alpha   90.00
_cell.angle_beta   90.00
_cell.angle_gamma   90.00
#
_symmetry.space_group_name_H-M   'P 1'
#
loop_
_entity.id
_entity.type
_entity.pdbx_description
1 polymer ?
#
loop_
_entity_poly.entity_id
_entity_poly.type
_entity_poly.pdbx_seq_one_letter_code
_entity_poly.pdbx_strand_id
1 'polypeptide(L)'
;MKIETKQNIIDILLNWRTILLALLILISIVAINTNIFSQDTVVISSVSNQQELFRQGFSVDGVNLQRNFPTLDEINGVQVTSLPQAFELFNMQEINSTNTIIINGNSYTYIYEPGPNNLSVVDFLGISIQEAFGSNIRLGIDLSGGTRVILEAKEDLTPQEFEELREILENRLNVFGASGATVGIITDQFSGQQFLFIESPSANRDAIFELIERQGNFEARLGNTSVFTGEDVREVLQGSQFTQLNCNDVAPYQCSISFTVRISSQAANNMLQEASTLDIVNGYLSEELVFILDGVEQQSLRVASTFKFQPVLAPQITLSGDSQESLEFARKSAMHQQEIMKAILLTKPLPSELEVIQSFTQSAELSEEFLRNALIVGLLAIVIVALSISYRYKNPVIFLLISIALLSELVLIFGASILFQIAIDLAAIGGLIAAIGTGVDDQIIITDEYMKKKNQNKMSSKRIKNAMTIILIAFATTLAAIGPLFFAGLSILQGFAFMIILGVTIGVFITRPFYAVALRIITTTRAQRQEEQELIEEEEKNQR
;
A
#
# COMPACT_ATOMS: atom_id res chain seq x y z
N MET A 1 -48.97 21.91 4.46
CA MET A 1 -47.56 22.02 4.05
C MET A 1 -46.57 21.34 5.02
N LYS A 2 -46.45 21.68 6.32
CA LYS A 2 -45.50 21.03 7.25
C LYS A 2 -45.76 19.53 7.51
N ILE A 3 -47.01 19.08 7.54
CA ILE A 3 -47.38 17.67 7.80
C ILE A 3 -47.09 16.81 6.55
N GLU A 4 -47.42 17.31 5.38
CA GLU A 4 -47.21 16.65 4.09
C GLU A 4 -45.70 16.47 3.80
N THR A 5 -44.85 17.47 4.12
CA THR A 5 -43.39 17.39 4.01
C THR A 5 -42.82 16.32 4.93
N LYS A 6 -43.32 16.19 6.17
CA LYS A 6 -42.88 15.18 7.13
C LYS A 6 -43.22 13.75 6.66
N GLN A 7 -44.38 13.60 6.05
CA GLN A 7 -44.85 12.30 5.57
C GLN A 7 -44.11 11.86 4.30
N ASN A 8 -43.79 12.80 3.38
CA ASN A 8 -42.95 12.53 2.23
C ASN A 8 -41.53 12.09 2.60
N ILE A 9 -40.94 12.68 3.64
CA ILE A 9 -39.64 12.23 4.16
C ILE A 9 -39.71 10.79 4.70
N ILE A 10 -40.76 10.45 5.43
CA ILE A 10 -40.98 9.09 5.94
C ILE A 10 -41.14 8.09 4.78
N ASP A 11 -41.91 8.45 3.77
CA ASP A 11 -42.12 7.61 2.57
C ASP A 11 -40.82 7.39 1.78
N ILE A 12 -39.90 8.37 1.74
CA ILE A 12 -38.56 8.22 1.16
C ILE A 12 -37.72 7.26 2.02
N LEU A 13 -37.66 7.47 3.32
CA LEU A 13 -36.82 6.67 4.22
C LEU A 13 -37.26 5.20 4.30
N LEU A 14 -38.56 4.92 4.18
CA LEU A 14 -39.11 3.55 4.18
C LEU A 14 -39.00 2.86 2.82
N ASN A 15 -38.59 3.55 1.77
CA ASN A 15 -38.41 2.93 0.46
C ASN A 15 -37.22 1.98 0.47
N TRP A 16 -37.38 0.76 -0.05
CA TRP A 16 -36.34 -0.25 -0.06
C TRP A 16 -35.02 0.20 -0.74
N ARG A 17 -35.09 1.07 -1.76
CA ARG A 17 -33.91 1.63 -2.43
C ARG A 17 -33.14 2.59 -1.55
N THR A 18 -33.85 3.36 -0.73
CA THR A 18 -33.23 4.26 0.25
C THR A 18 -32.58 3.45 1.39
N ILE A 19 -33.27 2.39 1.84
CA ILE A 19 -32.74 1.49 2.85
C ILE A 19 -31.48 0.79 2.33
N LEU A 20 -31.50 0.30 1.10
CA LEU A 20 -30.34 -0.30 0.44
C LEU A 20 -29.17 0.69 0.35
N LEU A 21 -29.43 1.93 -0.13
CA LEU A 21 -28.42 2.98 -0.20
C LEU A 21 -27.84 3.28 1.19
N ALA A 22 -28.67 3.44 2.21
CA ALA A 22 -28.24 3.72 3.56
C ALA A 22 -27.39 2.57 4.15
N LEU A 23 -27.78 1.32 3.89
CA LEU A 23 -27.02 0.13 4.30
C LEU A 23 -25.63 0.12 3.62
N LEU A 24 -25.58 0.34 2.32
CA LEU A 24 -24.31 0.38 1.57
C LEU A 24 -23.40 1.54 2.02
N ILE A 25 -23.96 2.71 2.30
CA ILE A 25 -23.23 3.84 2.88
C ILE A 25 -22.65 3.45 4.25
N LEU A 26 -23.44 2.81 5.10
CA LEU A 26 -22.98 2.35 6.42
C LEU A 26 -21.81 1.36 6.28
N ILE A 27 -21.93 0.38 5.39
CA ILE A 27 -20.87 -0.59 5.10
C ILE A 27 -19.62 0.16 4.59
N SER A 28 -19.78 1.12 3.67
CA SER A 28 -18.66 1.91 3.14
C SER A 28 -17.97 2.73 4.22
N ILE A 29 -18.73 3.39 5.10
CA ILE A 29 -18.18 4.15 6.23
C ILE A 29 -17.41 3.25 7.18
N VAL A 30 -17.95 2.07 7.51
CA VAL A 30 -17.24 1.08 8.34
C VAL A 30 -16.00 0.56 7.65
N ALA A 31 -16.04 0.33 6.32
CA ALA A 31 -14.87 -0.09 5.54
C ALA A 31 -13.78 0.98 5.50
N ILE A 32 -14.16 2.24 5.34
CA ILE A 32 -13.25 3.38 5.37
C ILE A 32 -12.60 3.52 6.75
N ASN A 33 -13.24 2.96 7.81
CA ASN A 33 -12.77 3.02 9.20
C ASN A 33 -12.27 4.42 9.54
N THR A 34 -13.19 5.37 9.41
CA THR A 34 -12.89 6.77 9.63
C THR A 34 -12.74 7.01 11.14
N ASN A 35 -11.54 6.81 11.64
CA ASN A 35 -11.08 7.54 12.82
C ASN A 35 -10.84 9.02 12.46
N ILE A 36 -11.67 9.58 11.54
CA ILE A 36 -11.62 10.99 11.11
C ILE A 36 -11.70 11.96 12.30
N PHE A 37 -12.17 11.48 13.45
CA PHE A 37 -12.27 12.25 14.70
C PHE A 37 -11.31 11.79 15.79
N SER A 38 -10.48 10.76 15.58
CA SER A 38 -9.37 10.48 16.47
C SER A 38 -8.23 11.43 16.10
N GLN A 39 -7.77 12.17 17.10
CA GLN A 39 -6.57 12.99 17.07
C GLN A 39 -5.44 12.27 16.35
N ASP A 40 -4.58 13.03 15.71
CA ASP A 40 -3.38 12.59 15.01
C ASP A 40 -2.66 11.51 15.85
N THR A 41 -2.82 10.24 15.45
CA THR A 41 -2.19 9.13 16.14
C THR A 41 -0.85 8.85 15.46
N VAL A 42 0.19 8.77 16.25
CA VAL A 42 1.52 8.36 15.77
C VAL A 42 1.58 6.84 15.78
N VAL A 43 2.05 6.27 14.67
CA VAL A 43 2.19 4.82 14.52
C VAL A 43 3.63 4.45 14.24
N ILE A 44 3.99 3.21 14.58
CA ILE A 44 5.30 2.65 14.30
C ILE A 44 5.21 1.91 12.98
N SER A 45 5.84 2.45 11.95
CA SER A 45 5.80 1.91 10.59
C SER A 45 6.80 0.77 10.36
N SER A 46 7.90 0.74 11.10
CA SER A 46 8.86 -0.35 11.05
C SER A 46 9.61 -0.48 12.36
N VAL A 47 10.13 -1.67 12.64
CA VAL A 47 11.01 -1.96 13.76
C VAL A 47 12.22 -2.72 13.25
N SER A 48 13.41 -2.22 13.57
CA SER A 48 14.66 -2.90 13.23
C SER A 48 14.86 -4.11 14.13
N ASN A 49 15.05 -5.27 13.54
CA ASN A 49 15.22 -6.56 14.22
C ASN A 49 16.46 -6.66 15.17
N GLN A 50 17.24 -5.60 15.30
CA GLN A 50 18.48 -5.59 16.07
C GLN A 50 18.48 -4.63 17.26
N GLN A 51 17.42 -3.86 17.46
CA GLN A 51 17.38 -2.78 18.43
C GLN A 51 16.60 -3.15 19.70
N GLU A 52 16.60 -2.25 20.69
CA GLU A 52 16.17 -2.53 22.06
C GLU A 52 14.71 -3.00 22.16
N LEU A 53 13.79 -2.42 21.39
CA LEU A 53 12.39 -2.84 21.41
C LEU A 53 12.16 -4.26 20.89
N PHE A 54 12.91 -4.65 19.85
CA PHE A 54 12.84 -6.02 19.34
C PHE A 54 13.35 -7.04 20.39
N ARG A 55 14.40 -6.70 21.15
CA ARG A 55 14.91 -7.53 22.25
C ARG A 55 13.89 -7.75 23.35
N GLN A 56 12.97 -6.82 23.55
CA GLN A 56 11.88 -6.93 24.52
C GLN A 56 10.64 -7.65 23.96
N GLY A 57 10.74 -8.25 22.78
CA GLY A 57 9.69 -9.04 22.15
C GLY A 57 8.68 -8.23 21.35
N PHE A 58 8.95 -6.94 21.11
CA PHE A 58 8.13 -6.15 20.18
C PHE A 58 8.60 -6.42 18.75
N SER A 59 7.78 -7.10 17.97
CA SER A 59 7.97 -7.28 16.52
C SER A 59 6.74 -6.79 15.77
N VAL A 60 6.98 -6.21 14.62
CA VAL A 60 5.93 -5.84 13.67
C VAL A 60 5.66 -7.00 12.70
N ASP A 61 6.48 -8.05 12.76
CA ASP A 61 6.35 -9.26 11.96
C ASP A 61 5.09 -10.05 12.34
N GLY A 62 4.17 -10.22 11.38
CA GLY A 62 2.89 -10.94 11.59
C GLY A 62 1.67 -10.05 11.83
N VAL A 63 1.85 -8.78 12.10
CA VAL A 63 0.77 -7.81 11.94
C VAL A 63 0.58 -7.62 10.44
N ASN A 64 -0.66 -7.78 9.95
CA ASN A 64 -1.00 -7.44 8.58
C ASN A 64 -0.73 -5.93 8.42
N LEU A 65 0.51 -5.57 8.08
CA LEU A 65 1.06 -4.21 8.05
C LEU A 65 0.26 -3.22 7.19
N GLN A 66 -0.63 -3.76 6.35
CA GLN A 66 -1.54 -2.95 5.53
C GLN A 66 -2.78 -2.45 6.27
N ARG A 67 -3.05 -2.89 7.52
CA ARG A 67 -4.31 -2.57 8.22
C ARG A 67 -4.19 -2.04 9.64
N ASN A 68 -3.13 -2.36 10.40
CA ASN A 68 -3.00 -1.93 11.80
C ASN A 68 -1.53 -1.73 12.18
N PHE A 69 -0.96 -0.60 11.82
CA PHE A 69 0.29 -0.18 12.45
C PHE A 69 0.10 -0.05 13.97
N PRO A 70 1.03 -0.56 14.79
CA PRO A 70 0.98 -0.36 16.23
C PRO A 70 1.00 1.13 16.56
N THR A 71 0.09 1.58 17.41
CA THR A 71 0.03 2.98 17.85
C THR A 71 1.07 3.24 18.93
N LEU A 72 1.75 4.36 18.84
CA LEU A 72 2.60 4.89 19.91
C LEU A 72 1.72 5.75 20.82
N ASP A 73 1.28 5.15 21.95
CA ASP A 73 0.26 5.76 22.79
C ASP A 73 0.85 6.77 23.79
N GLU A 74 1.97 6.41 24.47
CA GLU A 74 2.59 7.25 25.49
C GLU A 74 4.11 7.14 25.47
N ILE A 75 4.79 8.22 25.85
CA ILE A 75 6.23 8.29 26.12
C ILE A 75 6.41 8.88 27.52
N ASN A 76 7.00 8.13 28.44
CA ASN A 76 7.24 8.53 29.84
C ASN A 76 5.98 9.09 30.55
N GLY A 77 4.80 8.47 30.31
CA GLY A 77 3.52 8.87 30.89
C GLY A 77 2.87 10.11 30.23
N VAL A 78 3.45 10.62 29.16
CA VAL A 78 2.86 11.70 28.36
C VAL A 78 2.21 11.09 27.11
N GLN A 79 0.93 11.34 26.91
CA GLN A 79 0.19 10.85 25.75
C GLN A 79 0.69 11.51 24.46
N VAL A 80 0.97 10.71 23.44
CA VAL A 80 1.45 11.18 22.13
C VAL A 80 0.25 11.54 21.25
N THR A 81 0.16 12.79 20.82
CA THR A 81 -0.95 13.29 20.01
C THR A 81 -0.53 13.76 18.61
N SER A 82 0.79 13.94 18.38
CA SER A 82 1.30 14.32 17.05
C SER A 82 2.74 13.86 16.85
N LEU A 83 3.15 13.72 15.60
CA LEU A 83 4.50 13.32 15.24
C LEU A 83 5.58 14.31 15.74
N PRO A 84 5.42 15.63 15.62
CA PRO A 84 6.37 16.60 16.18
C PRO A 84 6.51 16.46 17.70
N GLN A 85 5.40 16.26 18.42
CA GLN A 85 5.42 16.03 19.87
C GLN A 85 6.17 14.74 20.23
N ALA A 86 6.00 13.66 19.46
CA ALA A 86 6.71 12.42 19.68
C ALA A 86 8.24 12.63 19.59
N PHE A 87 8.71 13.33 18.55
CA PHE A 87 10.13 13.65 18.40
C PHE A 87 10.65 14.55 19.53
N GLU A 88 9.86 15.53 19.97
CA GLU A 88 10.21 16.39 21.10
C GLU A 88 10.37 15.57 22.40
N LEU A 89 9.41 14.68 22.69
CA LEU A 89 9.45 13.80 23.86
C LEU A 89 10.62 12.81 23.81
N PHE A 90 10.97 12.27 22.64
CA PHE A 90 12.17 11.44 22.49
C PHE A 90 13.45 12.25 22.69
N ASN A 91 13.54 13.46 22.18
CA ASN A 91 14.73 14.31 22.33
C ASN A 91 14.93 14.85 23.76
N MET A 92 13.89 14.87 24.60
CA MET A 92 13.97 15.27 26.00
C MET A 92 14.50 14.17 26.95
N GLN A 93 14.75 12.96 26.44
CA GLN A 93 15.19 11.84 27.27
C GLN A 93 16.66 11.99 27.69
N GLU A 94 16.93 11.81 28.98
CA GLU A 94 18.27 11.87 29.52
C GLU A 94 19.02 10.55 29.30
N ILE A 95 20.33 10.64 29.04
CA ILE A 95 21.22 9.49 28.88
C ILE A 95 21.29 8.72 30.22
N ASN A 96 21.29 7.39 30.15
CA ASN A 96 21.27 6.46 31.27
C ASN A 96 20.04 6.58 32.18
N SER A 97 18.97 7.21 31.73
CA SER A 97 17.67 7.21 32.40
C SER A 97 16.80 6.04 31.97
N THR A 98 15.95 5.59 32.89
CA THR A 98 14.93 4.59 32.58
C THR A 98 13.73 5.29 31.91
N ASN A 99 13.43 4.89 30.70
CA ASN A 99 12.33 5.43 29.91
C ASN A 99 11.28 4.37 29.64
N THR A 100 10.03 4.78 29.47
CA THR A 100 8.91 3.88 29.20
C THR A 100 8.13 4.39 27.99
N ILE A 101 7.82 3.49 27.07
CA ILE A 101 6.90 3.76 25.97
C ILE A 101 5.73 2.77 26.00
N ILE A 102 4.55 3.23 25.65
CA ILE A 102 3.36 2.39 25.53
C ILE A 102 3.01 2.29 24.05
N ILE A 103 2.92 1.04 23.56
CA ILE A 103 2.61 0.71 22.17
C ILE A 103 1.42 -0.25 22.17
N ASN A 104 0.31 0.11 21.54
CA ASN A 104 -0.93 -0.67 21.56
C ASN A 104 -1.35 -1.08 22.99
N GLY A 105 -1.19 -0.18 23.97
CA GLY A 105 -1.50 -0.45 25.38
C GLY A 105 -0.48 -1.33 26.12
N ASN A 106 0.57 -1.84 25.46
CA ASN A 106 1.65 -2.60 26.09
C ASN A 106 2.81 -1.68 26.46
N SER A 107 3.34 -1.85 27.66
CA SER A 107 4.45 -1.03 28.20
C SER A 107 5.79 -1.69 27.92
N TYR A 108 6.71 -0.93 27.35
CA TYR A 108 8.09 -1.30 27.08
C TYR A 108 9.01 -0.32 27.83
N THR A 109 9.93 -0.87 28.62
CA THR A 109 10.86 -0.07 29.44
C THR A 109 12.28 -0.27 28.93
N TYR A 110 13.03 0.81 28.73
CA TYR A 110 14.39 0.77 28.25
C TYR A 110 15.26 1.82 28.95
N ILE A 111 16.56 1.57 28.95
CA ILE A 111 17.56 2.55 29.39
C ILE A 111 18.17 3.13 28.12
N TYR A 112 18.08 4.45 27.95
CA TYR A 112 18.64 5.11 26.79
C TYR A 112 20.15 5.26 26.91
N GLU A 113 20.88 4.44 26.19
CA GLU A 113 22.32 4.45 26.07
C GLU A 113 22.73 4.72 24.63
N PRO A 114 22.93 5.99 24.20
CA PRO A 114 23.18 6.33 22.81
C PRO A 114 24.45 5.72 22.23
N GLY A 115 25.30 5.12 23.10
CA GLY A 115 26.58 4.56 22.73
C GLY A 115 27.57 5.63 22.24
N PRO A 116 28.72 5.23 21.70
CA PRO A 116 29.75 6.18 21.25
C PRO A 116 29.30 7.07 20.09
N ASN A 117 28.22 6.72 19.41
CA ASN A 117 27.73 7.41 18.19
C ASN A 117 26.59 8.39 18.45
N ASN A 118 26.22 8.63 19.70
CA ASN A 118 25.15 9.56 20.08
C ASN A 118 23.86 9.36 19.28
N LEU A 119 23.42 8.08 19.12
CA LEU A 119 22.19 7.72 18.39
C LEU A 119 21.01 8.48 18.95
N SER A 120 20.10 8.92 18.08
CA SER A 120 18.81 9.41 18.54
C SER A 120 18.03 8.30 19.25
N VAL A 121 17.08 8.64 20.13
CA VAL A 121 16.29 7.63 20.85
C VAL A 121 15.52 6.75 19.86
N VAL A 122 15.02 7.31 18.78
CA VAL A 122 14.28 6.60 17.73
C VAL A 122 15.18 5.58 17.04
N ASP A 123 16.42 5.96 16.70
CA ASP A 123 17.41 5.05 16.11
C ASP A 123 17.89 3.99 17.12
N PHE A 124 18.04 4.37 18.41
CA PHE A 124 18.37 3.45 19.48
C PHE A 124 17.29 2.39 19.71
N LEU A 125 16.03 2.79 19.67
CA LEU A 125 14.89 1.88 19.75
C LEU A 125 14.71 1.07 18.46
N GLY A 126 15.26 1.55 17.35
CA GLY A 126 15.15 0.95 16.03
C GLY A 126 13.75 1.05 15.44
N ILE A 127 13.02 2.09 15.75
CA ILE A 127 11.67 2.31 15.26
C ILE A 127 11.63 3.43 14.21
N SER A 128 10.76 3.27 13.25
CA SER A 128 10.34 4.38 12.38
C SER A 128 8.92 4.79 12.77
N ILE A 129 8.73 6.05 13.08
CA ILE A 129 7.44 6.61 13.47
C ILE A 129 6.89 7.52 12.38
N GLN A 130 5.58 7.46 12.17
CA GLN A 130 4.86 8.29 11.21
C GLN A 130 3.45 8.62 11.72
N GLU A 131 2.81 9.61 11.15
CA GLU A 131 1.39 9.86 11.41
C GLU A 131 0.53 8.75 10.82
N ALA A 132 -0.44 8.26 11.60
CA ALA A 132 -1.38 7.28 11.11
C ALA A 132 -2.27 7.92 10.04
N PHE A 133 -2.35 7.31 8.88
CA PHE A 133 -3.42 7.65 7.95
C PHE A 133 -4.75 7.25 8.60
N GLY A 134 -5.59 8.24 8.89
CA GLY A 134 -6.88 8.04 9.60
C GLY A 134 -7.92 7.22 8.81
N SER A 135 -7.55 6.56 7.71
CA SER A 135 -8.46 5.78 6.87
C SER A 135 -7.78 4.55 6.24
N ASN A 136 -8.58 3.52 5.96
CA ASN A 136 -8.13 2.34 5.22
C ASN A 136 -7.98 2.57 3.70
N ILE A 137 -8.12 3.80 3.24
CA ILE A 137 -7.97 4.17 1.82
C ILE A 137 -6.50 4.02 1.46
N ARG A 138 -6.21 3.18 0.47
CA ARG A 138 -4.86 3.06 -0.09
C ARG A 138 -4.61 4.23 -1.02
N LEU A 139 -3.55 4.98 -0.74
CA LEU A 139 -3.08 6.04 -1.62
C LEU A 139 -1.95 5.50 -2.50
N GLY A 140 -1.98 5.84 -3.78
CA GLY A 140 -0.87 5.59 -4.68
C GLY A 140 0.33 6.49 -4.34
N ILE A 141 1.50 6.18 -4.91
CA ILE A 141 2.75 6.92 -4.61
C ILE A 141 2.65 8.41 -4.94
N ASP A 142 1.80 8.80 -5.88
CA ASP A 142 1.57 10.21 -6.23
C ASP A 142 0.98 11.01 -5.07
N LEU A 143 0.25 10.34 -4.16
CA LEU A 143 -0.46 10.92 -3.03
C LEU A 143 0.13 10.57 -1.67
N SER A 144 0.90 9.50 -1.57
CA SER A 144 1.58 9.08 -0.33
C SER A 144 3.07 9.40 -0.33
N GLY A 145 3.63 9.75 -1.47
CA GLY A 145 5.07 9.73 -1.70
C GLY A 145 5.60 8.33 -1.95
N GLY A 146 6.86 8.22 -2.35
CA GLY A 146 7.51 6.95 -2.60
C GLY A 146 8.24 6.87 -3.93
N THR A 147 8.68 5.67 -4.28
CA THR A 147 9.42 5.39 -5.51
C THR A 147 8.69 4.37 -6.36
N ARG A 148 8.58 4.66 -7.66
CA ARG A 148 8.15 3.72 -8.71
C ARG A 148 9.31 3.43 -9.64
N VAL A 149 9.56 2.16 -9.91
CA VAL A 149 10.59 1.70 -10.84
C VAL A 149 9.95 0.77 -11.85
N ILE A 150 10.26 0.96 -13.14
CA ILE A 150 9.86 0.06 -14.22
C ILE A 150 11.10 -0.68 -14.69
N LEU A 151 10.99 -1.99 -14.80
CA LEU A 151 12.06 -2.94 -15.05
C LEU A 151 11.77 -3.77 -16.29
N GLU A 152 12.81 -4.05 -17.03
CA GLU A 152 12.81 -5.01 -18.14
C GLU A 152 13.78 -6.16 -17.81
N ALA A 153 13.37 -7.39 -18.12
CA ALA A 153 14.27 -8.52 -18.06
C ALA A 153 15.18 -8.54 -19.30
N LYS A 154 16.47 -8.73 -19.11
CA LYS A 154 17.43 -8.80 -20.24
C LYS A 154 17.27 -10.05 -21.08
N GLU A 155 16.75 -11.11 -20.49
CA GLU A 155 16.49 -12.38 -21.15
C GLU A 155 14.99 -12.55 -21.43
N ASP A 156 14.66 -13.20 -22.53
CA ASP A 156 13.28 -13.54 -22.86
C ASP A 156 12.75 -14.58 -21.88
N LEU A 157 11.85 -14.17 -20.99
CA LEU A 157 11.23 -15.02 -19.99
C LEU A 157 9.84 -15.48 -20.45
N THR A 158 9.49 -16.70 -20.08
CA THR A 158 8.12 -17.19 -20.22
C THR A 158 7.19 -16.48 -19.21
N PRO A 159 5.86 -16.46 -19.44
CA PRO A 159 4.92 -15.87 -18.49
C PRO A 159 5.00 -16.46 -17.07
N GLN A 160 5.39 -17.72 -16.94
CA GLN A 160 5.59 -18.38 -15.65
C GLN A 160 6.84 -17.88 -14.94
N GLU A 161 7.94 -17.70 -15.67
CA GLU A 161 9.19 -17.16 -15.14
C GLU A 161 9.02 -15.66 -14.75
N PHE A 162 8.21 -14.91 -15.50
CA PHE A 162 7.85 -13.54 -15.11
C PHE A 162 7.08 -13.50 -13.78
N GLU A 163 6.16 -14.42 -13.56
CA GLU A 163 5.41 -14.51 -12.30
C GLU A 163 6.33 -14.96 -11.15
N GLU A 164 7.24 -15.90 -11.37
CA GLU A 164 8.26 -16.28 -10.38
C GLU A 164 9.18 -15.10 -10.05
N LEU A 165 9.61 -14.34 -11.05
CA LEU A 165 10.42 -13.14 -10.89
C LEU A 165 9.68 -12.09 -10.04
N ARG A 166 8.39 -11.86 -10.29
CA ARG A 166 7.54 -10.98 -9.50
C ARG A 166 7.50 -11.41 -8.03
N GLU A 167 7.25 -12.70 -7.78
CA GLU A 167 7.19 -13.24 -6.41
C GLU A 167 8.53 -13.13 -5.69
N ILE A 168 9.65 -13.39 -6.36
CA ILE A 168 10.98 -13.27 -5.77
C ILE A 168 11.25 -11.81 -5.38
N LEU A 169 10.94 -10.85 -6.26
CA LEU A 169 11.12 -9.43 -5.98
C LEU A 169 10.23 -8.94 -4.84
N GLU A 170 8.97 -9.36 -4.80
CA GLU A 170 8.05 -9.04 -3.72
C GLU A 170 8.56 -9.58 -2.37
N ASN A 171 9.01 -10.83 -2.34
CA ASN A 171 9.61 -11.42 -1.15
C ASN A 171 10.90 -10.71 -0.74
N ARG A 172 11.76 -10.35 -1.71
CA ARG A 172 13.03 -9.66 -1.47
C ARG A 172 12.80 -8.28 -0.84
N LEU A 173 11.84 -7.51 -1.37
CA LEU A 173 11.43 -6.22 -0.82
C LEU A 173 10.83 -6.36 0.58
N ASN A 174 10.01 -7.37 0.82
CA ASN A 174 9.42 -7.64 2.13
C ASN A 174 10.48 -8.00 3.18
N VAL A 175 11.44 -8.87 2.83
CA VAL A 175 12.55 -9.24 3.74
C VAL A 175 13.47 -8.04 4.03
N PHE A 176 13.67 -7.18 3.04
CA PHE A 176 14.44 -5.94 3.19
C PHE A 176 13.74 -4.92 4.12
N GLY A 177 12.44 -5.06 4.35
CA GLY A 177 11.67 -4.14 5.18
C GLY A 177 11.00 -2.99 4.42
N ALA A 178 10.95 -3.06 3.08
CA ALA A 178 10.18 -2.14 2.25
C ALA A 178 8.67 -2.45 2.37
N SER A 179 8.13 -2.26 3.57
CA SER A 179 6.73 -2.56 3.88
C SER A 179 5.78 -1.73 3.00
N GLY A 180 4.81 -2.41 2.39
CA GLY A 180 3.85 -1.79 1.48
C GLY A 180 4.33 -1.66 0.03
N ALA A 181 5.50 -2.19 -0.30
CA ALA A 181 5.93 -2.30 -1.70
C ALA A 181 5.01 -3.25 -2.47
N THR A 182 4.68 -2.85 -3.69
CA THR A 182 3.87 -3.65 -4.61
C THR A 182 4.70 -3.94 -5.85
N VAL A 183 4.75 -5.21 -6.26
CA VAL A 183 5.37 -5.62 -7.52
C VAL A 183 4.29 -6.13 -8.46
N GLY A 184 4.24 -5.58 -9.66
CA GLY A 184 3.25 -5.97 -10.65
C GLY A 184 3.87 -6.14 -12.04
N ILE A 185 3.11 -6.77 -12.94
CA ILE A 185 3.49 -7.01 -14.32
C ILE A 185 2.67 -6.10 -15.23
N ILE A 186 3.33 -5.41 -16.15
CA ILE A 186 2.74 -4.63 -17.22
C ILE A 186 3.02 -5.38 -18.53
N THR A 187 1.98 -5.63 -19.31
CA THR A 187 2.13 -6.22 -20.64
C THR A 187 1.77 -5.18 -21.70
N ASP A 188 2.72 -4.84 -22.56
CA ASP A 188 2.41 -4.05 -23.74
C ASP A 188 1.59 -4.88 -24.74
N GLN A 189 0.39 -4.44 -25.00
CA GLN A 189 -0.55 -5.16 -25.88
C GLN A 189 -0.17 -5.12 -27.36
N PHE A 190 0.71 -4.20 -27.76
CA PHE A 190 1.12 -4.08 -29.16
C PHE A 190 2.32 -4.96 -29.48
N SER A 191 3.31 -5.01 -28.58
CA SER A 191 4.53 -5.82 -28.74
C SER A 191 4.40 -7.19 -28.06
N GLY A 192 3.51 -7.35 -27.09
CA GLY A 192 3.42 -8.52 -26.21
C GLY A 192 4.54 -8.55 -25.15
N GLN A 193 5.38 -7.53 -25.09
CA GLN A 193 6.48 -7.44 -24.14
C GLN A 193 5.98 -7.21 -22.73
N GLN A 194 6.59 -7.91 -21.77
CA GLN A 194 6.27 -7.80 -20.36
C GLN A 194 7.33 -6.97 -19.63
N PHE A 195 6.87 -6.12 -18.73
CA PHE A 195 7.68 -5.29 -17.85
C PHE A 195 7.24 -5.52 -16.41
N LEU A 196 8.14 -5.37 -15.47
CA LEU A 196 7.83 -5.32 -14.05
C LEU A 196 7.77 -3.88 -13.58
N PHE A 197 6.86 -3.59 -12.66
CA PHE A 197 6.92 -2.34 -11.92
C PHE A 197 6.99 -2.63 -10.42
N ILE A 198 7.76 -1.80 -9.73
CA ILE A 198 7.85 -1.78 -8.27
C ILE A 198 7.35 -0.43 -7.80
N GLU A 199 6.42 -0.43 -6.87
CA GLU A 199 5.97 0.76 -6.15
C GLU A 199 6.25 0.57 -4.67
N SER A 200 7.03 1.48 -4.08
CA SER A 200 7.34 1.45 -2.66
C SER A 200 7.11 2.83 -2.03
N PRO A 201 6.19 2.95 -1.07
CA PRO A 201 5.94 4.21 -0.39
C PRO A 201 7.04 4.59 0.61
N SER A 202 7.82 3.62 1.09
CA SER A 202 8.77 3.82 2.20
C SER A 202 10.24 3.62 1.82
N ALA A 203 10.54 2.91 0.73
CA ALA A 203 11.93 2.63 0.38
C ALA A 203 12.56 3.74 -0.44
N ASN A 204 13.80 4.09 -0.08
CA ASN A 204 14.63 4.98 -0.89
C ASN A 204 14.92 4.33 -2.26
N ARG A 205 14.95 5.14 -3.31
CA ARG A 205 15.29 4.74 -4.68
C ARG A 205 16.57 3.89 -4.74
N ASP A 206 17.62 4.34 -4.07
CA ASP A 206 18.93 3.70 -4.14
C ASP A 206 18.91 2.30 -3.52
N ALA A 207 18.17 2.11 -2.43
CA ALA A 207 17.97 0.81 -1.80
C ALA A 207 17.22 -0.18 -2.70
N ILE A 208 16.18 0.31 -3.42
CA ILE A 208 15.45 -0.52 -4.39
C ILE A 208 16.39 -0.93 -5.52
N PHE A 209 17.19 -0.01 -6.05
CA PHE A 209 18.12 -0.30 -7.14
C PHE A 209 19.16 -1.33 -6.72
N GLU A 210 19.74 -1.19 -5.55
CA GLU A 210 20.74 -2.14 -5.05
C GLU A 210 20.19 -3.56 -4.88
N LEU A 211 18.90 -3.70 -4.49
CA LEU A 211 18.22 -4.99 -4.40
C LEU A 211 17.92 -5.61 -5.77
N ILE A 212 17.68 -4.78 -6.79
CA ILE A 212 17.31 -5.20 -8.14
C ILE A 212 18.55 -5.53 -8.96
N GLU A 213 19.62 -4.74 -8.85
CA GLU A 213 20.86 -4.91 -9.60
C GLU A 213 21.56 -6.25 -9.27
N ARG A 214 21.31 -6.78 -8.07
CA ARG A 214 21.90 -8.06 -7.65
C ARG A 214 20.99 -9.22 -8.05
N GLN A 215 21.47 -10.06 -8.95
CA GLN A 215 20.76 -11.29 -9.33
C GLN A 215 20.59 -12.23 -8.13
N GLY A 216 21.60 -12.28 -7.25
CA GLY A 216 21.53 -13.01 -5.99
C GLY A 216 22.04 -14.43 -6.09
N ASN A 217 22.89 -14.72 -7.07
CA ASN A 217 23.59 -15.98 -7.18
C ASN A 217 24.68 -16.06 -6.11
N PHE A 218 24.30 -16.53 -4.92
CA PHE A 218 25.24 -16.72 -3.81
C PHE A 218 25.85 -18.12 -3.83
N GLU A 219 27.17 -18.16 -3.67
CA GLU A 219 27.95 -19.37 -3.62
C GLU A 219 29.05 -19.26 -2.56
N ALA A 220 29.23 -20.31 -1.76
CA ALA A 220 30.36 -20.46 -0.86
C ALA A 220 31.31 -21.54 -1.38
N ARG A 221 32.57 -21.18 -1.61
CA ARG A 221 33.62 -22.09 -2.09
C ARG A 221 34.66 -22.31 -1.00
N LEU A 222 35.07 -23.59 -0.84
CA LEU A 222 36.23 -23.97 -0.05
C LEU A 222 37.32 -24.41 -1.01
N GLY A 223 38.38 -23.60 -1.15
CA GLY A 223 39.33 -23.77 -2.24
C GLY A 223 38.64 -23.58 -3.60
N ASN A 224 38.64 -24.62 -4.41
CA ASN A 224 38.04 -24.59 -5.76
C ASN A 224 36.66 -25.25 -5.84
N THR A 225 36.15 -25.78 -4.70
CA THR A 225 34.91 -26.56 -4.67
C THR A 225 33.77 -25.74 -4.05
N SER A 226 32.63 -25.66 -4.72
CA SER A 226 31.39 -25.08 -4.17
C SER A 226 30.83 -26.00 -3.08
N VAL A 227 30.73 -25.51 -1.86
CA VAL A 227 30.28 -26.29 -0.70
C VAL A 227 28.83 -26.01 -0.32
N PHE A 228 28.31 -24.82 -0.58
CA PHE A 228 26.89 -24.52 -0.49
C PHE A 228 26.53 -23.26 -1.29
N THR A 229 25.26 -23.14 -1.63
CA THR A 229 24.66 -22.02 -2.40
C THR A 229 23.58 -21.32 -1.59
N GLY A 230 23.00 -20.24 -2.14
CA GLY A 230 21.85 -19.55 -1.55
C GLY A 230 20.65 -20.47 -1.29
N GLU A 231 20.43 -21.48 -2.14
CA GLU A 231 19.34 -22.46 -1.97
C GLU A 231 19.51 -23.35 -0.73
N ASP A 232 20.73 -23.49 -0.26
CA ASP A 232 21.05 -24.27 0.93
C ASP A 232 20.83 -23.49 2.24
N VAL A 233 20.69 -22.16 2.16
CA VAL A 233 20.41 -21.31 3.31
C VAL A 233 18.95 -21.48 3.73
N ARG A 234 18.74 -21.90 4.98
CA ARG A 234 17.41 -22.13 5.56
C ARG A 234 16.91 -20.96 6.36
N GLU A 235 17.82 -20.29 7.04
CA GLU A 235 17.48 -19.23 8.00
C GLU A 235 18.70 -18.33 8.23
N VAL A 236 18.46 -17.04 8.41
CA VAL A 236 19.45 -16.11 8.99
C VAL A 236 19.12 -15.97 10.48
N LEU A 237 20.04 -16.43 11.34
CA LEU A 237 19.81 -16.43 12.77
C LEU A 237 19.84 -14.99 13.31
N GLN A 238 18.83 -14.65 14.10
CA GLN A 238 18.65 -13.30 14.66
C GLN A 238 19.05 -13.26 16.14
N GLY A 239 19.41 -12.07 16.60
CA GLY A 239 19.79 -11.80 17.99
C GLY A 239 21.26 -11.42 18.15
N SER A 240 21.57 -10.69 19.22
CA SER A 240 22.92 -10.17 19.51
C SER A 240 24.01 -11.23 19.68
N GLN A 241 23.62 -12.47 19.95
CA GLN A 241 24.54 -13.60 20.01
C GLN A 241 24.97 -14.12 18.62
N PHE A 242 24.18 -13.84 17.59
CA PHE A 242 24.41 -14.30 16.21
C PHE A 242 24.87 -13.17 15.29
N THR A 243 24.78 -11.92 15.75
CA THR A 243 25.19 -10.74 15.00
C THR A 243 26.19 -9.94 15.83
N GLN A 244 27.36 -9.67 15.26
CA GLN A 244 28.43 -8.90 15.91
C GLN A 244 28.85 -7.78 14.99
N LEU A 245 28.87 -6.56 15.53
CA LEU A 245 29.37 -5.37 14.84
C LEU A 245 30.67 -4.93 15.50
N ASN A 246 31.74 -4.88 14.72
CA ASN A 246 33.06 -4.40 15.14
C ASN A 246 33.45 -3.22 14.26
N CYS A 247 33.76 -2.09 14.86
CA CYS A 247 34.15 -0.88 14.17
C CYS A 247 35.55 -0.41 14.60
N ASN A 248 36.30 0.15 13.64
CA ASN A 248 37.56 0.84 13.92
C ASN A 248 37.28 2.34 14.11
N ASP A 249 37.69 2.86 15.27
CA ASP A 249 37.46 4.28 15.63
C ASP A 249 38.46 5.26 15.02
N VAL A 250 39.38 4.78 14.18
CA VAL A 250 40.42 5.59 13.53
C VAL A 250 40.20 5.58 12.00
N ALA A 251 40.28 6.75 11.38
CA ALA A 251 40.16 6.88 9.94
C ALA A 251 41.31 6.17 9.19
N PRO A 252 41.05 5.46 8.08
CA PRO A 252 39.73 5.26 7.48
C PRO A 252 38.81 4.40 8.38
N TYR A 253 37.60 4.89 8.65
CA TYR A 253 36.64 4.18 9.47
C TYR A 253 36.14 2.95 8.75
N GLN A 254 36.24 1.80 9.42
CA GLN A 254 35.80 0.52 8.88
C GLN A 254 34.95 -0.20 9.93
N CYS A 255 33.75 -0.59 9.54
CA CYS A 255 32.88 -1.42 10.36
C CYS A 255 32.69 -2.78 9.67
N SER A 256 32.84 -3.85 10.42
CA SER A 256 32.51 -5.20 9.98
C SER A 256 31.33 -5.73 10.77
N ILE A 257 30.33 -6.24 10.07
CA ILE A 257 29.17 -6.89 10.66
C ILE A 257 29.19 -8.38 10.30
N SER A 258 29.21 -9.21 11.35
CA SER A 258 29.16 -10.66 11.20
C SER A 258 27.80 -11.18 11.62
N PHE A 259 27.20 -12.04 10.83
CA PHE A 259 25.92 -12.68 11.14
C PHE A 259 25.96 -14.17 10.80
N THR A 260 25.14 -14.97 11.48
CA THR A 260 25.14 -16.42 11.38
C THR A 260 23.97 -16.87 10.49
N VAL A 261 24.28 -17.75 9.54
CA VAL A 261 23.27 -18.39 8.69
C VAL A 261 23.15 -19.85 9.01
N ARG A 262 21.94 -20.42 8.95
CA ARG A 262 21.74 -21.86 9.08
C ARG A 262 21.63 -22.46 7.69
N ILE A 263 22.49 -23.44 7.39
CA ILE A 263 22.49 -24.14 6.11
C ILE A 263 21.87 -25.54 6.22
N SER A 264 21.55 -26.13 5.08
CA SER A 264 21.02 -27.48 5.01
C SER A 264 22.04 -28.51 5.56
N SER A 265 21.54 -29.63 6.11
CA SER A 265 22.42 -30.69 6.59
C SER A 265 23.25 -31.30 5.46
N GLN A 266 22.76 -31.30 4.22
CA GLN A 266 23.48 -31.76 3.04
C GLN A 266 24.66 -30.83 2.74
N ALA A 267 24.44 -29.52 2.73
CA ALA A 267 25.49 -28.51 2.55
C ALA A 267 26.58 -28.60 3.64
N ALA A 268 26.16 -28.76 4.90
CA ALA A 268 27.10 -28.94 6.00
C ALA A 268 27.96 -30.21 5.86
N ASN A 269 27.39 -31.30 5.32
CA ASN A 269 28.13 -32.53 5.03
C ASN A 269 29.06 -32.39 3.81
N ASN A 270 28.63 -31.68 2.76
CA ASN A 270 29.47 -31.35 1.60
C ASN A 270 30.70 -30.55 2.05
N MET A 271 30.47 -29.53 2.91
CA MET A 271 31.54 -28.72 3.49
C MET A 271 32.50 -29.55 4.34
N LEU A 272 31.98 -30.49 5.16
CA LEU A 272 32.80 -31.41 5.95
C LEU A 272 33.63 -32.34 5.05
N GLN A 273 33.03 -32.87 4.00
CA GLN A 273 33.72 -33.77 3.06
C GLN A 273 34.90 -33.07 2.39
N GLU A 274 34.70 -31.84 1.90
CA GLU A 274 35.77 -31.04 1.32
C GLU A 274 36.83 -30.67 2.34
N ALA A 275 36.41 -30.14 3.53
CA ALA A 275 37.32 -29.81 4.62
C ALA A 275 38.18 -30.99 5.08
N SER A 276 37.65 -32.21 5.00
CA SER A 276 38.39 -33.43 5.41
C SER A 276 39.58 -33.76 4.49
N THR A 277 39.58 -33.25 3.25
CA THR A 277 40.67 -33.46 2.28
C THR A 277 41.81 -32.47 2.43
N LEU A 278 41.58 -31.32 3.06
CA LEU A 278 42.53 -30.23 3.17
C LEU A 278 43.53 -30.43 4.33
N ASP A 279 44.72 -29.89 4.19
CA ASP A 279 45.74 -29.89 5.25
C ASP A 279 45.45 -28.85 6.33
N ILE A 280 46.03 -29.05 7.53
CA ILE A 280 45.93 -28.10 8.62
C ILE A 280 47.26 -27.34 8.73
N VAL A 281 47.18 -26.02 8.62
CA VAL A 281 48.32 -25.10 8.73
C VAL A 281 48.00 -24.07 9.83
N ASN A 282 48.84 -24.04 10.87
CA ASN A 282 48.71 -23.12 12.00
C ASN A 282 47.30 -23.10 12.67
N GLY A 283 46.65 -24.28 12.75
CA GLY A 283 45.33 -24.40 13.37
C GLY A 283 44.13 -24.07 12.48
N TYR A 284 44.37 -23.75 11.20
CA TYR A 284 43.38 -23.49 10.16
C TYR A 284 43.52 -24.49 9.05
N LEU A 285 42.48 -24.61 8.17
CA LEU A 285 42.58 -25.36 6.94
C LEU A 285 43.53 -24.63 5.96
N SER A 286 44.13 -25.37 5.03
CA SER A 286 45.06 -24.83 4.04
C SER A 286 44.38 -23.89 3.02
N GLU A 287 43.08 -24.03 2.85
CA GLU A 287 42.26 -23.21 1.94
C GLU A 287 41.27 -22.34 2.73
N GLU A 288 40.92 -21.21 2.14
CA GLU A 288 39.97 -20.27 2.70
C GLU A 288 38.55 -20.57 2.17
N LEU A 289 37.55 -20.26 3.00
CA LEU A 289 36.14 -20.24 2.59
C LEU A 289 35.82 -18.89 1.97
N VAL A 290 35.55 -18.89 0.69
CA VAL A 290 35.27 -17.69 -0.11
C VAL A 290 33.77 -17.57 -0.36
N PHE A 291 33.19 -16.45 0.01
CA PHE A 291 31.80 -16.12 -0.30
C PHE A 291 31.74 -15.27 -1.57
N ILE A 292 31.00 -15.75 -2.55
CA ILE A 292 30.84 -15.16 -3.87
C ILE A 292 29.37 -14.80 -4.06
N LEU A 293 29.10 -13.58 -4.51
CA LEU A 293 27.78 -13.12 -4.89
C LEU A 293 27.83 -12.56 -6.31
N ASP A 294 27.02 -13.09 -7.20
CA ASP A 294 26.96 -12.71 -8.62
C ASP A 294 28.36 -12.72 -9.30
N GLY A 295 29.17 -13.73 -8.96
CA GLY A 295 30.52 -13.90 -9.49
C GLY A 295 31.59 -13.00 -8.86
N VAL A 296 31.21 -12.12 -7.93
CA VAL A 296 32.12 -11.21 -7.21
C VAL A 296 32.40 -11.74 -5.82
N GLU A 297 33.69 -11.87 -5.48
CA GLU A 297 34.11 -12.25 -4.14
C GLU A 297 33.71 -11.14 -3.13
N GLN A 298 32.92 -11.53 -2.12
CA GLN A 298 32.50 -10.63 -1.07
C GLN A 298 33.47 -10.71 0.12
N GLN A 299 33.93 -11.92 0.42
CA GLN A 299 34.79 -12.16 1.56
C GLN A 299 35.52 -13.50 1.44
N SER A 300 36.74 -13.57 1.97
CA SER A 300 37.51 -14.77 2.22
C SER A 300 37.75 -14.97 3.71
N LEU A 301 37.51 -16.15 4.24
CA LEU A 301 37.60 -16.48 5.66
C LEU A 301 38.53 -17.70 5.88
N ARG A 302 39.44 -17.58 6.84
CA ARG A 302 40.19 -18.72 7.32
C ARG A 302 39.28 -19.66 8.10
N VAL A 303 39.26 -20.93 7.70
CA VAL A 303 38.40 -21.93 8.32
C VAL A 303 39.16 -22.64 9.43
N ALA A 304 38.63 -22.67 10.64
CA ALA A 304 39.26 -23.38 11.76
C ALA A 304 39.37 -24.87 11.49
N SER A 305 40.44 -25.51 11.97
CA SER A 305 40.71 -26.94 11.80
C SER A 305 39.60 -27.87 12.34
N THR A 306 38.75 -27.35 13.25
CA THR A 306 37.60 -28.08 13.80
C THR A 306 36.55 -28.43 12.74
N PHE A 307 36.46 -27.69 11.64
CA PHE A 307 35.56 -27.97 10.51
C PHE A 307 35.92 -29.27 9.76
N LYS A 308 37.13 -29.78 9.94
CA LYS A 308 37.57 -31.05 9.40
C LYS A 308 36.93 -32.27 10.07
N PHE A 309 36.39 -32.11 11.28
CA PHE A 309 35.99 -33.22 12.13
C PHE A 309 34.48 -33.29 12.40
N GLN A 310 33.75 -32.19 12.16
CA GLN A 310 32.30 -32.15 12.39
C GLN A 310 31.60 -31.20 11.42
N PRO A 311 30.35 -31.50 11.01
CA PRO A 311 29.60 -30.65 10.12
C PRO A 311 29.23 -29.35 10.84
N VAL A 312 29.38 -28.22 10.16
CA VAL A 312 29.00 -26.90 10.66
C VAL A 312 27.69 -26.49 10.01
N LEU A 313 26.62 -26.51 10.79
CA LEU A 313 25.26 -26.15 10.37
C LEU A 313 24.98 -24.64 10.39
N ALA A 314 25.84 -23.87 11.05
CA ALA A 314 25.63 -22.45 11.28
C ALA A 314 26.92 -21.65 11.02
N PRO A 315 27.38 -21.54 9.76
CA PRO A 315 28.53 -20.70 9.42
C PRO A 315 28.20 -19.23 9.61
N GLN A 316 29.26 -18.44 9.85
CA GLN A 316 29.16 -16.99 10.03
C GLN A 316 29.67 -16.28 8.78
N ILE A 317 28.88 -15.31 8.30
CA ILE A 317 29.23 -14.42 7.18
C ILE A 317 29.57 -13.05 7.77
N THR A 318 30.62 -12.42 7.28
CA THR A 318 31.02 -11.06 7.68
C THR A 318 30.99 -10.15 6.47
N LEU A 319 30.44 -8.96 6.63
CA LEU A 319 30.41 -7.91 5.62
C LEU A 319 31.10 -6.66 6.18
N SER A 320 31.64 -5.84 5.30
CA SER A 320 32.35 -4.61 5.68
C SER A 320 31.68 -3.39 5.11
N GLY A 321 31.61 -2.34 5.91
CA GLY A 321 31.25 -0.99 5.47
C GLY A 321 32.38 -0.02 5.79
N ASP A 322 32.82 0.74 4.80
CA ASP A 322 33.95 1.65 4.90
C ASP A 322 33.49 3.10 4.74
N SER A 323 34.17 4.03 5.43
CA SER A 323 33.97 5.46 5.24
C SER A 323 35.25 6.25 5.54
N GLN A 324 35.47 7.30 4.77
CA GLN A 324 36.52 8.28 5.05
C GLN A 324 35.99 9.46 5.89
N GLU A 325 34.66 9.63 5.93
CA GLU A 325 34.02 10.80 6.52
C GLU A 325 33.65 10.61 8.00
N SER A 326 32.99 9.48 8.33
CA SER A 326 32.56 9.24 9.70
C SER A 326 32.38 7.74 10.03
N LEU A 327 32.58 7.41 11.31
CA LEU A 327 32.30 6.09 11.84
C LEU A 327 30.83 5.70 11.70
N GLU A 328 29.94 6.67 11.85
CA GLU A 328 28.50 6.46 11.71
C GLU A 328 28.12 6.03 10.29
N PHE A 329 28.73 6.65 9.29
CA PHE A 329 28.49 6.27 7.90
C PHE A 329 29.01 4.85 7.60
N ALA A 330 30.23 4.51 8.06
CA ALA A 330 30.77 3.14 7.92
C ALA A 330 29.86 2.10 8.58
N ARG A 331 29.32 2.42 9.75
CA ARG A 331 28.37 1.57 10.48
C ARG A 331 27.06 1.39 9.70
N LYS A 332 26.44 2.47 9.25
CA LYS A 332 25.21 2.43 8.46
C LYS A 332 25.41 1.63 7.18
N SER A 333 26.55 1.81 6.50
CA SER A 333 26.91 1.05 5.31
C SER A 333 27.02 -0.45 5.61
N ALA A 334 27.71 -0.86 6.68
CA ALA A 334 27.81 -2.28 7.05
C ALA A 334 26.44 -2.90 7.38
N MET A 335 25.58 -2.19 8.11
CA MET A 335 24.24 -2.65 8.45
C MET A 335 23.36 -2.77 7.20
N HIS A 336 23.42 -1.79 6.31
CA HIS A 336 22.68 -1.80 5.05
C HIS A 336 23.09 -2.98 4.14
N GLN A 337 24.41 -3.24 4.03
CA GLN A 337 24.91 -4.42 3.32
C GLN A 337 24.42 -5.74 3.94
N GLN A 338 24.29 -5.81 5.26
CA GLN A 338 23.72 -6.99 5.93
C GLN A 338 22.24 -7.18 5.57
N GLU A 339 21.43 -6.12 5.56
CA GLU A 339 20.00 -6.20 5.22
C GLU A 339 19.80 -6.66 3.78
N ILE A 340 20.59 -6.14 2.85
CA ILE A 340 20.57 -6.57 1.45
C ILE A 340 20.99 -8.04 1.33
N MET A 341 22.10 -8.42 1.96
CA MET A 341 22.57 -9.80 1.92
C MET A 341 21.54 -10.77 2.53
N LYS A 342 20.91 -10.38 3.64
CA LYS A 342 19.82 -11.14 4.26
C LYS A 342 18.64 -11.31 3.29
N ALA A 343 18.22 -10.24 2.61
CA ALA A 343 17.15 -10.31 1.63
C ALA A 343 17.50 -11.25 0.47
N ILE A 344 18.72 -11.20 -0.02
CA ILE A 344 19.21 -12.07 -1.10
C ILE A 344 19.28 -13.54 -0.64
N LEU A 345 19.86 -13.82 0.52
CA LEU A 345 20.04 -15.20 1.02
C LEU A 345 18.73 -15.89 1.39
N LEU A 346 17.71 -15.15 1.78
CA LEU A 346 16.40 -15.69 2.15
C LEU A 346 15.44 -15.80 0.95
N THR A 347 15.86 -15.32 -0.22
CA THR A 347 15.07 -15.39 -1.45
C THR A 347 15.85 -16.16 -2.52
N LYS A 348 15.11 -16.66 -3.51
CA LYS A 348 15.77 -17.30 -4.67
C LYS A 348 16.54 -16.25 -5.49
N PRO A 349 17.56 -16.66 -6.24
CA PRO A 349 18.17 -15.81 -7.26
C PRO A 349 17.15 -15.44 -8.34
N LEU A 350 17.33 -14.26 -8.94
CA LEU A 350 16.48 -13.81 -10.04
C LEU A 350 16.76 -14.66 -11.29
N PRO A 351 15.72 -15.07 -12.02
CA PRO A 351 15.89 -15.89 -13.24
C PRO A 351 16.55 -15.12 -14.40
N SER A 352 16.54 -13.79 -14.36
CA SER A 352 17.19 -12.91 -15.34
C SER A 352 17.75 -11.68 -14.66
N GLU A 353 18.79 -11.07 -15.24
CA GLU A 353 19.20 -9.71 -14.90
C GLU A 353 18.11 -8.72 -15.30
N LEU A 354 17.95 -7.68 -14.49
CA LEU A 354 16.96 -6.64 -14.69
C LEU A 354 17.61 -5.31 -15.07
N GLU A 355 17.00 -4.62 -16.02
CA GLU A 355 17.39 -3.27 -16.41
C GLU A 355 16.30 -2.27 -16.02
N VAL A 356 16.72 -1.15 -15.42
CA VAL A 356 15.81 -0.07 -15.05
C VAL A 356 15.52 0.79 -16.27
N ILE A 357 14.29 0.70 -16.80
CA ILE A 357 13.86 1.53 -17.92
C ILE A 357 13.47 2.93 -17.44
N GLN A 358 12.74 2.98 -16.33
CA GLN A 358 12.23 4.23 -15.79
C GLN A 358 12.18 4.18 -14.27
N SER A 359 12.52 5.28 -13.63
CA SER A 359 12.31 5.48 -12.20
C SER A 359 11.69 6.83 -11.92
N PHE A 360 10.75 6.87 -11.00
CA PHE A 360 10.09 8.08 -10.55
C PHE A 360 10.03 8.07 -9.04
N THR A 361 10.48 9.16 -8.42
CA THR A 361 10.42 9.33 -6.96
C THR A 361 9.65 10.59 -6.64
N GLN A 362 8.64 10.46 -5.78
CA GLN A 362 7.79 11.53 -5.27
C GLN A 362 8.07 11.74 -3.79
N SER A 363 8.33 12.99 -3.39
CA SER A 363 8.48 13.30 -1.97
C SER A 363 7.13 13.31 -1.25
N ALA A 364 7.11 12.88 0.02
CA ALA A 364 5.90 12.89 0.83
C ALA A 364 5.31 14.30 1.03
N GLU A 365 6.16 15.32 1.11
CA GLU A 365 5.74 16.72 1.25
C GLU A 365 4.93 17.22 0.05
N LEU A 366 5.38 16.93 -1.18
CA LEU A 366 4.62 17.26 -2.40
C LEU A 366 3.31 16.48 -2.47
N SER A 367 3.30 15.24 -2.02
CA SER A 367 2.11 14.37 -2.03
C SER A 367 1.02 14.89 -1.11
N GLU A 368 1.35 15.40 0.08
CA GLU A 368 0.38 16.01 0.99
C GLU A 368 -0.25 17.27 0.37
N GLU A 369 0.55 18.10 -0.29
CA GLU A 369 0.05 19.27 -1.00
C GLU A 369 -0.90 18.89 -2.15
N PHE A 370 -0.57 17.88 -2.92
CA PHE A 370 -1.43 17.36 -3.98
C PHE A 370 -2.75 16.80 -3.44
N LEU A 371 -2.72 16.02 -2.37
CA LEU A 371 -3.93 15.48 -1.75
C LEU A 371 -4.86 16.59 -1.27
N ARG A 372 -4.31 17.58 -0.58
CA ARG A 372 -5.07 18.76 -0.11
C ARG A 372 -5.71 19.52 -1.28
N ASN A 373 -4.92 19.77 -2.34
CA ASN A 373 -5.40 20.48 -3.51
C ASN A 373 -6.47 19.66 -4.26
N ALA A 374 -6.30 18.35 -4.40
CA ALA A 374 -7.28 17.46 -5.01
C ALA A 374 -8.62 17.44 -4.25
N LEU A 375 -8.59 17.42 -2.92
CA LEU A 375 -9.80 17.52 -2.08
C LEU A 375 -10.50 18.88 -2.26
N ILE A 376 -9.74 19.97 -2.28
CA ILE A 376 -10.29 21.32 -2.51
C ILE A 376 -10.95 21.41 -3.88
N VAL A 377 -10.27 20.93 -4.94
CA VAL A 377 -10.80 20.94 -6.32
C VAL A 377 -12.05 20.06 -6.42
N GLY A 378 -12.05 18.88 -5.81
CA GLY A 378 -13.21 18.00 -5.76
C GLY A 378 -14.42 18.64 -5.07
N LEU A 379 -14.22 19.28 -3.92
CA LEU A 379 -15.27 20.01 -3.21
C LEU A 379 -15.78 21.22 -4.02
N LEU A 380 -14.89 21.99 -4.64
CA LEU A 380 -15.26 23.11 -5.51
C LEU A 380 -16.06 22.62 -6.72
N ALA A 381 -15.70 21.52 -7.33
CA ALA A 381 -16.45 20.93 -8.45
C ALA A 381 -17.88 20.60 -8.00
N ILE A 382 -18.07 19.94 -6.86
CA ILE A 382 -19.41 19.63 -6.31
C ILE A 382 -20.21 20.92 -6.07
N VAL A 383 -19.59 21.94 -5.47
CA VAL A 383 -20.27 23.22 -5.19
C VAL A 383 -20.68 23.94 -6.49
N ILE A 384 -19.79 24.02 -7.49
CA ILE A 384 -20.07 24.66 -8.77
C ILE A 384 -21.22 23.96 -9.50
N VAL A 385 -21.17 22.63 -9.54
CA VAL A 385 -22.23 21.82 -10.13
C VAL A 385 -23.56 22.04 -9.39
N ALA A 386 -23.54 21.98 -8.07
CA ALA A 386 -24.72 22.19 -7.24
C ALA A 386 -25.32 23.59 -7.45
N LEU A 387 -24.50 24.62 -7.54
CA LEU A 387 -24.95 26.00 -7.84
C LEU A 387 -25.55 26.11 -9.24
N SER A 388 -24.93 25.49 -10.25
CA SER A 388 -25.43 25.48 -11.63
C SER A 388 -26.82 24.86 -11.72
N ILE A 389 -27.04 23.74 -11.03
CA ILE A 389 -28.34 23.07 -10.97
C ILE A 389 -29.36 23.90 -10.19
N SER A 390 -28.96 24.49 -9.06
CA SER A 390 -29.83 25.38 -8.27
C SER A 390 -30.33 26.58 -9.10
N TYR A 391 -29.43 27.19 -9.87
CA TYR A 391 -29.77 28.26 -10.80
C TYR A 391 -30.75 27.81 -11.89
N ARG A 392 -30.54 26.63 -12.48
CA ARG A 392 -31.35 26.03 -13.55
C ARG A 392 -32.77 25.73 -13.12
N TYR A 393 -32.94 25.08 -11.96
CA TYR A 393 -34.27 24.59 -11.52
C TYR A 393 -34.95 25.50 -10.52
N LYS A 394 -34.28 26.48 -9.91
CA LYS A 394 -34.79 27.40 -8.91
C LYS A 394 -35.55 26.74 -7.76
N ASN A 395 -35.19 25.46 -7.46
CA ASN A 395 -35.84 24.68 -6.43
C ASN A 395 -34.78 24.10 -5.46
N PRO A 396 -34.72 24.54 -4.21
CA PRO A 396 -33.71 24.13 -3.24
C PRO A 396 -33.83 22.64 -2.84
N VAL A 397 -34.99 22.03 -3.02
CA VAL A 397 -35.19 20.62 -2.68
C VAL A 397 -34.50 19.71 -3.73
N ILE A 398 -34.59 20.07 -5.01
CA ILE A 398 -33.91 19.35 -6.09
C ILE A 398 -32.40 19.43 -5.89
N PHE A 399 -31.90 20.65 -5.56
CA PHE A 399 -30.50 20.87 -5.21
C PHE A 399 -30.03 19.92 -4.08
N LEU A 400 -30.79 19.88 -2.98
CA LEU A 400 -30.45 19.05 -1.81
C LEU A 400 -30.42 17.56 -2.18
N LEU A 401 -31.40 17.07 -2.96
CA LEU A 401 -31.46 15.69 -3.40
C LEU A 401 -30.27 15.28 -4.27
N ILE A 402 -29.91 16.13 -5.24
CA ILE A 402 -28.75 15.89 -6.11
C ILE A 402 -27.48 15.85 -5.27
N SER A 403 -27.30 16.80 -4.36
CA SER A 403 -26.12 16.85 -3.47
C SER A 403 -26.02 15.60 -2.58
N ILE A 404 -27.12 15.13 -2.01
CA ILE A 404 -27.14 13.90 -1.21
C ILE A 404 -26.78 12.69 -2.08
N ALA A 405 -27.31 12.59 -3.29
CA ALA A 405 -27.02 11.48 -4.18
C ALA A 405 -25.56 11.46 -4.62
N LEU A 406 -24.96 12.61 -4.94
CA LEU A 406 -23.53 12.72 -5.30
C LEU A 406 -22.60 12.40 -4.13
N LEU A 407 -22.89 12.95 -2.94
CA LEU A 407 -22.11 12.62 -1.74
C LEU A 407 -22.20 11.13 -1.39
N SER A 408 -23.39 10.55 -1.51
CA SER A 408 -23.59 9.11 -1.32
C SER A 408 -22.76 8.30 -2.32
N GLU A 409 -22.74 8.70 -3.58
CA GLU A 409 -21.96 8.06 -4.64
C GLU A 409 -20.47 8.10 -4.35
N LEU A 410 -19.96 9.24 -3.90
CA LEU A 410 -18.55 9.43 -3.52
C LEU A 410 -18.16 8.50 -2.36
N VAL A 411 -18.98 8.42 -1.29
CA VAL A 411 -18.74 7.52 -0.16
C VAL A 411 -18.75 6.06 -0.61
N LEU A 412 -19.65 5.68 -1.51
CA LEU A 412 -19.72 4.32 -2.04
C LEU A 412 -18.50 3.97 -2.90
N ILE A 413 -18.00 4.91 -3.71
CA ILE A 413 -16.78 4.71 -4.52
C ILE A 413 -15.57 4.48 -3.62
N PHE A 414 -15.38 5.31 -2.59
CA PHE A 414 -14.29 5.11 -1.63
C PHE A 414 -14.42 3.78 -0.85
N GLY A 415 -15.62 3.43 -0.41
CA GLY A 415 -15.86 2.14 0.24
C GLY A 415 -15.55 0.95 -0.66
N ALA A 416 -15.93 1.04 -1.93
CA ALA A 416 -15.65 0.00 -2.92
C ALA A 416 -14.16 -0.06 -3.29
N SER A 417 -13.44 1.06 -3.38
CA SER A 417 -11.99 1.06 -3.65
C SER A 417 -11.21 0.30 -2.58
N ILE A 418 -11.64 0.39 -1.31
CA ILE A 418 -11.07 -0.39 -0.21
C ILE A 418 -11.37 -1.88 -0.37
N LEU A 419 -12.62 -2.22 -0.72
CA LEU A 419 -13.05 -3.61 -0.89
C LEU A 419 -12.27 -4.31 -2.01
N PHE A 420 -12.03 -3.60 -3.12
CA PHE A 420 -11.24 -4.09 -4.27
C PHE A 420 -9.73 -3.88 -4.10
N GLN A 421 -9.29 -3.30 -2.97
CA GLN A 421 -7.89 -3.05 -2.64
C GLN A 421 -7.14 -2.18 -3.67
N ILE A 422 -7.83 -1.25 -4.32
CA ILE A 422 -7.26 -0.38 -5.35
C ILE A 422 -6.69 0.87 -4.70
N ALA A 423 -5.44 1.17 -5.05
CA ALA A 423 -4.81 2.42 -4.64
C ALA A 423 -5.37 3.60 -5.44
N ILE A 424 -5.65 4.68 -4.75
CA ILE A 424 -6.10 5.93 -5.35
C ILE A 424 -4.87 6.77 -5.66
N ASP A 425 -4.53 6.88 -6.94
CA ASP A 425 -3.50 7.74 -7.49
C ASP A 425 -4.10 9.04 -8.05
N LEU A 426 -3.27 9.92 -8.59
CA LEU A 426 -3.71 11.18 -9.18
C LEU A 426 -4.65 10.97 -10.37
N ALA A 427 -4.41 9.94 -11.18
CA ALA A 427 -5.26 9.59 -12.32
C ALA A 427 -6.61 9.04 -11.86
N ALA A 428 -6.64 8.23 -10.79
CA ALA A 428 -7.87 7.75 -10.16
C ALA A 428 -8.74 8.91 -9.65
N ILE A 429 -8.13 9.97 -9.08
CA ILE A 429 -8.87 11.19 -8.70
C ILE A 429 -9.46 11.87 -9.93
N GLY A 430 -8.72 11.97 -11.04
CA GLY A 430 -9.24 12.45 -12.31
C GLY A 430 -10.44 11.65 -12.79
N GLY A 431 -10.38 10.32 -12.70
CA GLY A 431 -11.48 9.42 -12.99
C GLY A 431 -12.69 9.62 -12.07
N LEU A 432 -12.47 9.84 -10.78
CA LEU A 432 -13.51 10.15 -9.80
C LEU A 432 -14.25 11.45 -10.15
N ILE A 433 -13.52 12.52 -10.49
CA ILE A 433 -14.12 13.80 -10.90
C ILE A 433 -14.94 13.63 -12.18
N ALA A 434 -14.44 12.87 -13.16
CA ALA A 434 -15.18 12.56 -14.37
C ALA A 434 -16.47 11.76 -14.07
N ALA A 435 -16.42 10.78 -13.18
CA ALA A 435 -17.59 10.00 -12.76
C ALA A 435 -18.64 10.88 -12.05
N ILE A 436 -18.23 11.83 -11.21
CA ILE A 436 -19.13 12.82 -10.59
C ILE A 436 -19.81 13.66 -11.67
N GLY A 437 -19.05 14.12 -12.69
CA GLY A 437 -19.61 14.90 -13.81
C GLY A 437 -20.70 14.15 -14.57
N THR A 438 -20.42 12.90 -14.97
CA THR A 438 -21.43 12.05 -15.64
C THR A 438 -22.62 11.74 -14.74
N GLY A 439 -22.38 11.63 -13.42
CA GLY A 439 -23.42 11.44 -12.42
C GLY A 439 -24.44 12.56 -12.38
N VAL A 440 -23.96 13.79 -12.48
CA VAL A 440 -24.80 14.98 -12.52
C VAL A 440 -25.63 15.05 -13.78
N ASP A 441 -25.02 14.75 -14.93
CA ASP A 441 -25.74 14.75 -16.22
C ASP A 441 -26.93 13.78 -16.20
N ASP A 442 -26.73 12.59 -15.64
CA ASP A 442 -27.79 11.60 -15.47
C ASP A 442 -28.93 12.11 -14.55
N GLN A 443 -28.57 12.79 -13.45
CA GLN A 443 -29.56 13.37 -12.53
C GLN A 443 -30.34 14.51 -13.18
N ILE A 444 -29.71 15.31 -14.04
CA ILE A 444 -30.35 16.34 -14.85
C ILE A 444 -31.33 15.70 -15.83
N ILE A 445 -30.92 14.64 -16.53
CA ILE A 445 -31.79 13.90 -17.46
C ILE A 445 -33.05 13.38 -16.75
N ILE A 446 -32.90 12.76 -15.58
CA ILE A 446 -34.03 12.29 -14.77
C ILE A 446 -34.94 13.45 -14.39
N THR A 447 -34.36 14.57 -13.93
CA THR A 447 -35.12 15.75 -13.52
C THR A 447 -35.87 16.41 -14.66
N ASP A 448 -35.20 16.63 -15.80
CA ASP A 448 -35.80 17.25 -16.97
C ASP A 448 -36.92 16.37 -17.55
N GLU A 449 -36.72 15.04 -17.67
CA GLU A 449 -37.73 14.14 -18.14
C GLU A 449 -38.95 14.07 -17.21
N TYR A 450 -38.69 14.16 -15.91
CA TYR A 450 -39.76 14.20 -14.90
C TYR A 450 -40.54 15.52 -14.93
N MET A 451 -39.85 16.66 -15.11
CA MET A 451 -40.45 18.00 -15.07
C MET A 451 -41.08 18.43 -16.43
N LYS A 452 -40.88 17.69 -17.51
CA LYS A 452 -41.57 17.97 -18.79
C LYS A 452 -43.06 18.05 -18.59
N LYS A 453 -43.65 19.16 -19.05
CA LYS A 453 -45.00 19.64 -18.75
C LYS A 453 -46.10 18.58 -18.73
N LYS A 454 -46.99 18.74 -17.76
CA LYS A 454 -48.19 18.01 -17.37
C LYS A 454 -49.28 17.82 -18.48
N ASN A 455 -49.08 18.30 -19.72
CA ASN A 455 -50.11 18.29 -20.78
C ASN A 455 -50.12 17.04 -21.68
N GLN A 456 -49.33 16.02 -21.37
CA GLN A 456 -49.47 14.71 -22.01
C GLN A 456 -49.77 13.70 -20.90
N ASN A 457 -50.86 12.99 -21.02
CA ASN A 457 -51.39 11.91 -20.14
C ASN A 457 -50.42 10.70 -19.97
N LYS A 458 -49.09 10.90 -19.97
CA LYS A 458 -48.14 9.86 -19.70
C LYS A 458 -47.83 9.82 -18.20
N MET A 459 -48.02 8.66 -17.58
CA MET A 459 -47.72 8.37 -16.21
C MET A 459 -46.27 8.78 -15.85
N SER A 460 -46.06 9.35 -14.70
CA SER A 460 -44.71 9.77 -14.22
C SER A 460 -43.73 8.61 -14.18
N SER A 461 -44.21 7.41 -13.89
CA SER A 461 -43.48 6.14 -13.89
C SER A 461 -42.91 5.80 -15.29
N LYS A 462 -43.68 6.00 -16.38
CA LYS A 462 -43.22 5.77 -17.76
C LYS A 462 -42.09 6.73 -18.17
N ARG A 463 -42.12 7.97 -17.68
CA ARG A 463 -41.08 8.99 -17.93
C ARG A 463 -39.76 8.65 -17.23
N ILE A 464 -39.82 8.23 -15.97
CA ILE A 464 -38.63 7.76 -15.23
C ILE A 464 -38.02 6.55 -15.94
N LYS A 465 -38.85 5.59 -16.39
CA LYS A 465 -38.37 4.42 -17.15
C LYS A 465 -37.64 4.82 -18.45
N ASN A 466 -38.15 5.82 -19.17
CA ASN A 466 -37.49 6.34 -20.37
C ASN A 466 -36.15 7.00 -20.05
N ALA A 467 -36.07 7.84 -18.98
CA ALA A 467 -34.83 8.42 -18.53
C ALA A 467 -33.79 7.35 -18.14
N MET A 468 -34.21 6.33 -17.36
CA MET A 468 -33.35 5.21 -17.01
C MET A 468 -32.84 4.41 -18.20
N THR A 469 -33.68 4.28 -19.26
CA THR A 469 -33.24 3.62 -20.52
C THR A 469 -32.14 4.41 -21.22
N ILE A 470 -32.27 5.75 -21.28
CA ILE A 470 -31.23 6.62 -21.85
C ILE A 470 -29.93 6.49 -21.05
N ILE A 471 -30.00 6.54 -19.73
CA ILE A 471 -28.87 6.39 -18.83
C ILE A 471 -28.19 5.02 -19.00
N LEU A 472 -28.99 3.95 -19.16
CA LEU A 472 -28.42 2.61 -19.36
C LEU A 472 -27.69 2.48 -20.72
N ILE A 473 -28.16 3.16 -21.75
CA ILE A 473 -27.48 3.21 -23.06
C ILE A 473 -26.17 4.01 -22.90
N ALA A 474 -26.22 5.17 -22.24
CA ALA A 474 -25.03 5.97 -21.94
C ALA A 474 -23.99 5.19 -21.11
N PHE A 475 -24.44 4.43 -20.11
CA PHE A 475 -23.60 3.51 -19.33
C PHE A 475 -22.89 2.48 -20.22
N ALA A 476 -23.64 1.82 -21.09
CA ALA A 476 -23.06 0.82 -21.99
C ALA A 476 -22.01 1.42 -22.94
N THR A 477 -22.25 2.62 -23.46
CA THR A 477 -21.29 3.33 -24.34
C THR A 477 -20.06 3.79 -23.56
N THR A 478 -20.21 4.23 -22.31
CA THR A 478 -19.08 4.58 -21.42
C THR A 478 -18.22 3.36 -21.11
N LEU A 479 -18.85 2.22 -20.79
CA LEU A 479 -18.10 0.97 -20.57
C LEU A 479 -17.35 0.53 -21.82
N ALA A 480 -17.97 0.63 -22.99
CA ALA A 480 -17.32 0.27 -24.26
C ALA A 480 -16.13 1.20 -24.59
N ALA A 481 -16.22 2.48 -24.25
CA ALA A 481 -15.16 3.46 -24.50
C ALA A 481 -14.00 3.34 -23.50
N ILE A 482 -14.30 3.15 -22.22
CA ILE A 482 -13.29 3.15 -21.12
C ILE A 482 -12.75 1.73 -20.87
N GLY A 483 -13.55 0.68 -21.12
CA GLY A 483 -13.16 -0.71 -20.89
C GLY A 483 -11.78 -1.11 -21.45
N PRO A 484 -11.45 -0.76 -22.71
CA PRO A 484 -10.13 -1.04 -23.26
C PRO A 484 -8.97 -0.44 -22.46
N LEU A 485 -9.15 0.73 -21.83
CA LEU A 485 -8.11 1.36 -21.01
C LEU A 485 -7.79 0.55 -19.74
N PHE A 486 -8.79 -0.16 -19.22
CA PHE A 486 -8.58 -1.04 -18.06
C PHE A 486 -7.62 -2.19 -18.38
N PHE A 487 -7.64 -2.66 -19.63
CA PHE A 487 -6.78 -3.75 -20.10
C PHE A 487 -5.48 -3.26 -20.78
N ALA A 488 -5.27 -1.95 -20.89
CA ALA A 488 -4.13 -1.38 -21.61
C ALA A 488 -2.76 -1.61 -20.95
N GLY A 489 -2.71 -2.24 -19.76
CA GLY A 489 -1.45 -2.57 -19.08
C GLY A 489 -0.72 -1.40 -18.43
N LEU A 490 -1.16 -0.16 -18.64
CA LEU A 490 -0.58 1.02 -18.00
C LEU A 490 -1.27 1.29 -16.66
N SER A 491 -0.57 1.09 -15.56
CA SER A 491 -1.08 1.25 -14.18
C SER A 491 -1.86 2.56 -13.97
N ILE A 492 -1.34 3.68 -14.48
CA ILE A 492 -1.98 5.00 -14.38
C ILE A 492 -3.36 5.01 -15.08
N LEU A 493 -3.46 4.44 -16.29
CA LEU A 493 -4.72 4.41 -17.03
C LEU A 493 -5.72 3.42 -16.43
N GLN A 494 -5.25 2.37 -15.77
CA GLN A 494 -6.08 1.40 -15.06
C GLN A 494 -6.81 2.04 -13.88
N GLY A 495 -6.11 2.82 -13.05
CA GLY A 495 -6.70 3.55 -11.92
C GLY A 495 -7.80 4.52 -12.37
N PHE A 496 -7.51 5.31 -13.41
CA PHE A 496 -8.49 6.21 -14.05
C PHE A 496 -9.72 5.48 -14.56
N ALA A 497 -9.50 4.44 -15.39
CA ALA A 497 -10.57 3.65 -15.99
C ALA A 497 -11.43 2.96 -14.91
N PHE A 498 -10.78 2.38 -13.89
CA PHE A 498 -11.48 1.71 -12.81
C PHE A 498 -12.40 2.65 -12.05
N MET A 499 -11.93 3.84 -11.69
CA MET A 499 -12.74 4.82 -10.96
C MET A 499 -13.94 5.30 -11.75
N ILE A 500 -13.81 5.50 -13.08
CA ILE A 500 -14.94 5.84 -13.92
C ILE A 500 -15.93 4.68 -13.99
N ILE A 501 -15.47 3.47 -14.30
CA ILE A 501 -16.32 2.28 -14.41
C ILE A 501 -17.07 2.03 -13.10
N LEU A 502 -16.37 2.10 -11.98
CA LEU A 502 -16.93 1.92 -10.65
C LEU A 502 -17.97 3.01 -10.33
N GLY A 503 -17.63 4.29 -10.56
CA GLY A 503 -18.51 5.41 -10.30
C GLY A 503 -19.78 5.38 -11.13
N VAL A 504 -19.66 5.14 -12.44
CA VAL A 504 -20.82 5.05 -13.32
C VAL A 504 -21.67 3.82 -12.98
N THR A 505 -21.05 2.69 -12.61
CA THR A 505 -21.79 1.48 -12.19
C THR A 505 -22.59 1.72 -10.90
N ILE A 506 -21.96 2.23 -9.85
CA ILE A 506 -22.62 2.60 -8.58
C ILE A 506 -23.73 3.61 -8.88
N GLY A 507 -23.43 4.56 -9.72
CA GLY A 507 -24.37 5.56 -10.15
C GLY A 507 -25.64 4.97 -10.73
N VAL A 508 -25.50 4.23 -11.82
CA VAL A 508 -26.65 3.71 -12.59
C VAL A 508 -27.48 2.72 -11.79
N PHE A 509 -26.86 1.85 -10.99
CA PHE A 509 -27.57 0.78 -10.29
C PHE A 509 -28.03 1.15 -8.87
N ILE A 510 -27.41 2.14 -8.21
CA ILE A 510 -27.69 2.47 -6.82
C ILE A 510 -28.21 3.91 -6.69
N THR A 511 -27.41 4.93 -7.07
CA THR A 511 -27.74 6.32 -6.71
C THR A 511 -28.81 6.93 -7.61
N ARG A 512 -28.84 6.65 -8.94
CA ARG A 512 -29.89 7.16 -9.84
C ARG A 512 -31.27 6.56 -9.56
N PRO A 513 -31.42 5.23 -9.32
CA PRO A 513 -32.70 4.67 -8.89
C PRO A 513 -33.23 5.23 -7.58
N PHE A 514 -32.36 5.51 -6.61
CA PHE A 514 -32.72 6.23 -5.38
C PHE A 514 -33.20 7.64 -5.70
N TYR A 515 -32.40 8.41 -6.47
CA TYR A 515 -32.73 9.79 -6.83
C TYR A 515 -34.08 9.90 -7.56
N ALA A 516 -34.34 9.02 -8.53
CA ALA A 516 -35.60 9.00 -9.28
C ALA A 516 -36.82 8.76 -8.38
N VAL A 517 -36.69 7.85 -7.40
CA VAL A 517 -37.78 7.59 -6.44
C VAL A 517 -37.97 8.76 -5.49
N ALA A 518 -36.90 9.32 -4.94
CA ALA A 518 -36.98 10.45 -4.04
C ALA A 518 -37.57 11.69 -4.72
N LEU A 519 -37.17 11.97 -5.97
CA LEU A 519 -37.74 13.04 -6.78
C LEU A 519 -39.24 12.85 -7.00
N ARG A 520 -39.68 11.61 -7.33
CA ARG A 520 -41.08 11.28 -7.50
C ARG A 520 -41.88 11.53 -6.21
N ILE A 521 -41.39 11.08 -5.06
CA ILE A 521 -42.09 11.21 -3.78
C ILE A 521 -42.25 12.67 -3.38
N ILE A 522 -41.24 13.52 -3.63
CA ILE A 522 -41.28 14.94 -3.24
C ILE A 522 -42.20 15.76 -4.13
N THR A 523 -42.25 15.45 -5.42
CA THR A 523 -42.95 16.27 -6.41
C THR A 523 -44.39 15.83 -6.68
N THR A 524 -44.79 14.62 -6.26
CA THR A 524 -46.13 14.08 -6.46
C THR A 524 -46.92 14.02 -5.15
N THR A 525 -48.17 14.49 -5.16
CA THR A 525 -49.04 14.35 -3.99
C THR A 525 -49.42 12.87 -3.74
N ARG A 526 -49.75 12.52 -2.51
CA ARG A 526 -50.09 11.13 -2.13
C ARG A 526 -51.28 10.59 -2.89
N ALA A 527 -52.29 11.43 -3.12
CA ALA A 527 -53.46 11.09 -3.92
C ALA A 527 -53.11 10.76 -5.38
N GLN A 528 -52.23 11.56 -5.99
CA GLN A 528 -51.78 11.30 -7.38
C GLN A 528 -50.92 10.04 -7.48
N ARG A 529 -50.21 9.66 -6.42
CA ARG A 529 -49.43 8.42 -6.39
C ARG A 529 -50.31 7.17 -6.33
N GLN A 530 -51.41 7.23 -5.57
CA GLN A 530 -52.40 6.14 -5.48
C GLN A 530 -53.12 5.94 -6.82
N GLU A 531 -53.61 7.01 -7.43
CA GLU A 531 -54.24 6.98 -8.77
C GLU A 531 -53.29 6.40 -9.83
N GLU A 532 -52.01 6.74 -9.78
CA GLU A 532 -50.99 6.21 -10.69
C GLU A 532 -50.70 4.71 -10.48
N GLN A 533 -50.74 4.22 -9.23
CA GLN A 533 -50.60 2.80 -8.92
C GLN A 533 -51.79 1.98 -9.41
N GLU A 534 -53.01 2.46 -9.21
CA GLU A 534 -54.23 1.82 -9.71
C GLU A 534 -54.23 1.70 -11.25
N LEU A 535 -53.78 2.73 -11.95
CA LEU A 535 -53.64 2.71 -13.41
C LEU A 535 -52.57 1.72 -13.91
N ILE A 536 -51.47 1.54 -13.17
CA ILE A 536 -50.43 0.56 -13.49
C ILE A 536 -50.98 -0.87 -13.35
N GLU A 537 -51.67 -1.14 -12.23
CA GLU A 537 -52.29 -2.45 -11.99
C GLU A 537 -53.35 -2.79 -13.04
N GLU A 538 -54.08 -1.80 -13.52
CA GLU A 538 -55.08 -1.97 -14.56
C GLU A 538 -54.44 -2.23 -15.97
N GLU A 539 -53.36 -1.52 -16.31
CA GLU A 539 -52.56 -1.79 -17.52
C GLU A 539 -51.93 -3.21 -17.49
N GLU A 540 -51.41 -3.65 -16.37
CA GLU A 540 -50.82 -5.00 -16.23
C GLU A 540 -51.89 -6.13 -16.31
N LYS A 541 -53.08 -5.87 -15.78
CA LYS A 541 -54.21 -6.80 -15.97
C LYS A 541 -54.69 -6.91 -17.41
N ASN A 542 -54.64 -5.81 -18.17
CA ASN A 542 -55.03 -5.79 -19.56
C ASN A 542 -53.98 -6.37 -20.54
N GLN A 543 -52.75 -6.57 -20.08
CA GLN A 543 -51.62 -7.18 -20.84
C GLN A 543 -51.45 -8.69 -20.58
N ARG A 544 -52.13 -9.23 -19.56
CA ARG A 544 -52.24 -10.67 -19.29
C ARG A 544 -53.49 -11.24 -19.92
#